data_3c7b4de177f35b71672762c65dc71c8c
#
_entry.id   3c7b4de177f35b71672762c65dc71c8c
#
_cell.length_a   1.000
_cell.length_b   1.000
_cell.length_c   1.000
_cell.angle_alpha   90.00
_cell.angle_beta   90.00
_cell.angle_gamma   90.00
#
_symmetry.space_group_name_H-M   'P 1'
#
loop_
_entity.id
_entity.type
_entity.pdbx_description
1 polymer ?
#
loop_
_entity_poly.entity_id
_entity_poly.type
_entity_poly.pdbx_seq_one_letter_code
_entity_poly.pdbx_strand_id
1 'polypeptide(L)'
;MTKRNTLVTSLAACALALTLGACGGGSGGSSDPSGSGSSQTPAPNAKGPTIEKTPTAPGKAPPIGVQPVANTPAAQMPAHPDHAPIAEPGPQPAVNAKAMTATEPAAPRHEWVVSPNGNDSAEGTEAAPLRTIAMAVGKAAPGDRIRVLAGTYAERVVLGENVKAGTPEAKITLQGEGRPKLTPGSGSGALVQVRRPHWILDGFDIDVQSQPIFGVAFEGDVQGTVLANSELHHGTGGAGITTFNNARGATIENNNIHDFVRTTGNQDSHGIVVQAASYDVTVRNNDIHGNSGDSVQCLGPEGVSALPPATGLLVENNHLFGNRENAVDIKTCHDVTIRNNRMHGFVQSATARGEALVIHYSAKNVLVEDNEVYDASKGIAVGGNHEGPVPQAIVVRGNRVHDITDAGGGEGTAIRLENSKGTVVANNTVTRAKSAIMLGHGTGGPTESLRVENNLVDAPIAVDVGGQAPGLKMGSNLYPAGAQFKHNGQLVALDAFKAATGDATSTGGDVAVSDVFAPSPAAQDKGLDVGQPFCGAAPDIGAVELGC
;
A
#
# COMPACT_ATOMS: atom_id res chain seq x y z
N MET A 1 -46.01 -34.25 -35.22
CA MET A 1 -45.90 -35.03 -33.95
C MET A 1 -44.45 -35.23 -33.66
N THR A 2 -43.88 -34.45 -32.79
CA THR A 2 -42.63 -34.77 -32.03
C THR A 2 -42.41 -33.61 -31.04
N LYS A 3 -42.58 -33.90 -29.76
CA LYS A 3 -42.39 -32.96 -28.65
C LYS A 3 -40.89 -32.72 -28.44
N ARG A 4 -40.45 -31.50 -28.44
CA ARG A 4 -39.13 -31.10 -27.92
C ARG A 4 -39.26 -30.68 -26.45
N ASN A 5 -38.63 -31.42 -25.56
CA ASN A 5 -38.42 -31.05 -24.16
C ASN A 5 -37.34 -29.99 -24.09
N THR A 6 -37.68 -28.83 -23.52
CA THR A 6 -36.71 -27.78 -23.16
C THR A 6 -36.29 -28.03 -21.70
N LEU A 7 -35.05 -28.38 -21.50
CA LEU A 7 -34.42 -28.50 -20.17
C LEU A 7 -34.05 -27.07 -19.70
N VAL A 8 -34.69 -26.60 -18.64
CA VAL A 8 -34.30 -25.38 -17.93
C VAL A 8 -33.29 -25.79 -16.88
N THR A 9 -32.03 -25.43 -17.08
CA THR A 9 -30.97 -25.55 -16.07
C THR A 9 -30.96 -24.27 -15.24
N SER A 10 -31.47 -24.38 -14.01
CA SER A 10 -31.30 -23.32 -13.00
C SER A 10 -29.87 -23.39 -12.45
N LEU A 11 -29.05 -22.37 -12.73
CA LEU A 11 -27.81 -22.14 -12.01
C LEU A 11 -28.14 -21.56 -10.62
N ALA A 12 -27.93 -22.37 -9.60
CA ALA A 12 -27.89 -21.91 -8.23
C ALA A 12 -26.58 -21.14 -8.02
N ALA A 13 -26.67 -19.86 -7.74
CA ALA A 13 -25.55 -19.04 -7.31
C ALA A 13 -25.14 -19.49 -5.89
N CYS A 14 -24.03 -20.19 -5.78
CA CYS A 14 -23.39 -20.50 -4.52
C CYS A 14 -22.68 -19.21 -4.04
N ALA A 15 -23.28 -18.51 -3.09
CA ALA A 15 -22.61 -17.44 -2.36
C ALA A 15 -21.57 -18.08 -1.43
N LEU A 16 -20.32 -18.11 -1.86
CA LEU A 16 -19.18 -18.52 -1.05
C LEU A 16 -18.84 -17.35 -0.12
N ALA A 17 -19.25 -17.44 1.14
CA ALA A 17 -18.77 -16.56 2.20
C ALA A 17 -17.31 -16.93 2.49
N LEU A 18 -16.36 -16.22 1.88
CA LEU A 18 -14.95 -16.27 2.26
C LEU A 18 -14.80 -15.58 3.61
N THR A 19 -14.68 -16.37 4.65
CA THR A 19 -14.07 -15.93 5.91
C THR A 19 -12.59 -15.73 5.64
N LEU A 20 -12.16 -14.49 5.52
CA LEU A 20 -10.75 -14.10 5.50
C LEU A 20 -10.11 -14.55 6.81
N GLY A 21 -9.40 -15.66 6.78
CA GLY A 21 -8.52 -16.07 7.85
C GLY A 21 -7.35 -15.11 7.92
N ALA A 22 -7.22 -14.42 9.03
CA ALA A 22 -6.09 -13.58 9.33
C ALA A 22 -4.85 -14.48 9.49
N CYS A 23 -3.90 -14.40 8.57
CA CYS A 23 -2.55 -14.92 8.80
C CYS A 23 -1.76 -13.93 9.65
N GLY A 24 -1.83 -14.12 10.97
CA GLY A 24 -0.92 -13.48 11.90
C GLY A 24 0.49 -14.04 11.69
N GLY A 25 1.42 -13.19 11.29
CA GLY A 25 2.84 -13.54 11.26
C GLY A 25 3.37 -13.79 12.67
N GLY A 26 3.46 -15.05 13.06
CA GLY A 26 4.08 -15.45 14.31
C GLY A 26 5.60 -15.21 14.27
N SER A 27 6.09 -14.33 15.11
CA SER A 27 7.51 -14.12 15.36
C SER A 27 8.10 -15.32 16.10
N GLY A 28 8.90 -16.14 15.41
CA GLY A 28 9.77 -17.10 16.04
C GLY A 28 11.04 -16.41 16.56
N GLY A 29 11.15 -16.28 17.87
CA GLY A 29 12.39 -15.87 18.51
C GLY A 29 13.45 -16.96 18.37
N SER A 30 14.63 -16.56 17.90
CA SER A 30 15.83 -17.41 17.90
C SER A 30 16.37 -17.53 19.32
N SER A 31 16.41 -18.75 19.86
CA SER A 31 17.32 -19.13 20.94
C SER A 31 18.16 -20.30 20.45
N ASP A 32 19.49 -20.11 20.47
CA ASP A 32 20.49 -21.12 20.17
C ASP A 32 20.37 -22.35 21.07
N PRO A 33 20.69 -23.53 20.58
CA PRO A 33 21.02 -24.65 21.43
C PRO A 33 22.43 -25.17 21.19
N SER A 34 23.25 -25.11 22.20
CA SER A 34 24.41 -26.01 22.34
C SER A 34 24.03 -27.21 23.21
N GLY A 35 24.36 -28.42 22.80
CA GLY A 35 24.43 -29.57 23.70
C GLY A 35 23.98 -30.91 23.13
N SER A 36 24.97 -31.72 22.93
CA SER A 36 25.03 -33.11 22.47
C SER A 36 24.29 -34.15 23.30
N GLY A 37 23.79 -35.24 22.65
CA GLY A 37 24.02 -36.58 23.19
C GLY A 37 22.80 -37.49 23.44
N SER A 38 22.74 -38.52 22.60
CA SER A 38 22.35 -39.94 22.82
C SER A 38 20.94 -40.39 23.22
N SER A 39 20.50 -41.33 22.40
CA SER A 39 19.46 -42.35 22.46
C SER A 39 19.12 -43.01 23.80
N GLN A 40 17.81 -43.26 24.05
CA GLN A 40 17.23 -44.59 24.38
C GLN A 40 15.76 -44.48 24.83
N THR A 41 14.90 -45.27 24.25
CA THR A 41 13.57 -45.70 24.76
C THR A 41 13.74 -47.01 25.56
N PRO A 42 12.75 -47.61 26.34
CA PRO A 42 11.35 -47.32 26.51
C PRO A 42 10.77 -47.48 27.96
N ALA A 43 9.48 -47.21 28.09
CA ALA A 43 8.43 -47.33 29.13
C ALA A 43 8.51 -48.48 30.19
N PRO A 44 7.55 -48.70 31.19
CA PRO A 44 6.31 -47.99 31.54
C PRO A 44 5.96 -47.89 33.05
N ASN A 45 4.83 -47.21 33.37
CA ASN A 45 3.96 -47.36 34.55
C ASN A 45 4.40 -46.93 35.98
N ALA A 46 3.64 -46.01 36.58
CA ALA A 46 3.04 -46.18 37.91
C ALA A 46 2.07 -45.06 38.29
N LYS A 47 1.03 -45.48 39.00
CA LYS A 47 -0.19 -44.78 39.45
C LYS A 47 0.01 -43.71 40.53
N GLY A 48 -0.85 -42.68 40.50
CA GLY A 48 -1.64 -41.92 41.44
C GLY A 48 -1.00 -41.30 42.71
N PRO A 49 -1.59 -40.29 43.32
CA PRO A 49 -2.96 -40.37 43.84
C PRO A 49 -3.84 -39.09 43.63
N THR A 50 -5.11 -39.32 43.76
CA THR A 50 -6.29 -38.45 43.82
C THR A 50 -6.24 -37.45 45.00
N ILE A 51 -6.61 -36.19 44.75
CA ILE A 51 -7.09 -35.27 45.81
C ILE A 51 -8.42 -34.66 45.38
N GLU A 52 -9.35 -34.71 46.32
CA GLU A 52 -10.76 -34.36 46.25
C GLU A 52 -11.03 -32.87 45.94
N LYS A 53 -12.14 -32.68 45.24
CA LYS A 53 -12.79 -31.38 45.01
C LYS A 53 -13.73 -31.06 46.18
N THR A 54 -13.69 -29.83 46.64
CA THR A 54 -14.81 -29.20 47.36
C THR A 54 -15.22 -27.93 46.62
N PRO A 55 -16.49 -27.70 46.31
CA PRO A 55 -16.94 -26.53 45.58
C PRO A 55 -17.30 -25.39 46.55
N THR A 56 -16.75 -24.20 46.29
CA THR A 56 -17.20 -22.97 46.92
C THR A 56 -17.91 -22.10 45.87
N ALA A 57 -19.12 -21.69 46.19
CA ALA A 57 -20.01 -20.90 45.36
C ALA A 57 -19.48 -19.47 45.13
N PRO A 58 -19.78 -18.85 43.97
CA PRO A 58 -19.31 -17.49 43.67
C PRO A 58 -20.20 -16.43 44.31
N GLY A 59 -19.56 -15.53 45.07
CA GLY A 59 -20.17 -14.31 45.57
C GLY A 59 -20.43 -13.31 44.44
N LYS A 60 -21.61 -12.72 44.46
CA LYS A 60 -22.02 -11.62 43.56
C LYS A 60 -21.13 -10.40 43.76
N ALA A 61 -20.48 -9.95 42.68
CA ALA A 61 -19.88 -8.63 42.65
C ALA A 61 -20.94 -7.54 42.36
N PRO A 62 -20.79 -6.33 42.93
CA PRO A 62 -21.73 -5.24 42.67
C PRO A 62 -21.55 -4.64 41.26
N PRO A 63 -22.59 -3.98 40.69
CA PRO A 63 -22.54 -3.42 39.37
C PRO A 63 -21.63 -2.19 39.33
N ILE A 64 -20.64 -2.21 38.43
CA ILE A 64 -19.79 -1.06 38.16
C ILE A 64 -20.59 -0.12 37.25
N GLY A 65 -20.94 1.03 37.78
CA GLY A 65 -21.57 2.10 37.03
C GLY A 65 -20.61 2.64 35.96
N VAL A 66 -21.05 2.57 34.72
CA VAL A 66 -20.33 3.20 33.57
C VAL A 66 -20.58 4.70 33.65
N GLN A 67 -19.55 5.47 34.03
CA GLN A 67 -19.54 6.91 33.83
C GLN A 67 -19.16 7.20 32.36
N PRO A 68 -19.79 8.16 31.73
CA PRO A 68 -19.39 8.54 30.38
C PRO A 68 -18.00 9.19 30.43
N VAL A 69 -17.06 8.60 29.70
CA VAL A 69 -15.72 9.17 29.51
C VAL A 69 -15.86 10.39 28.60
N ALA A 70 -15.51 11.55 29.14
CA ALA A 70 -15.43 12.79 28.40
C ALA A 70 -14.45 12.62 27.22
N ASN A 71 -14.84 13.14 26.04
CA ASN A 71 -14.00 13.25 24.86
C ASN A 71 -12.70 13.97 25.23
N THR A 72 -11.62 13.23 25.31
CA THR A 72 -10.27 13.79 25.33
C THR A 72 -9.87 14.01 23.88
N PRO A 73 -9.45 15.24 23.48
CA PRO A 73 -8.90 15.45 22.15
C PRO A 73 -7.70 14.52 21.94
N ALA A 74 -7.53 14.00 20.72
CA ALA A 74 -6.38 13.19 20.35
C ALA A 74 -5.10 13.86 20.85
N ALA A 75 -4.30 13.12 21.61
CA ALA A 75 -3.04 13.60 22.15
C ALA A 75 -2.16 13.98 20.96
N GLN A 76 -1.89 15.28 20.83
CA GLN A 76 -0.83 15.76 19.95
C GLN A 76 0.46 15.11 20.43
N MET A 77 1.14 14.40 19.52
CA MET A 77 2.50 13.93 19.77
C MET A 77 3.36 15.11 20.15
N PRO A 78 4.24 14.99 21.16
CA PRO A 78 5.13 16.08 21.53
C PRO A 78 5.99 16.45 20.32
N ALA A 79 5.99 17.73 19.95
CA ALA A 79 6.88 18.29 18.96
C ALA A 79 8.33 18.01 19.38
N HIS A 80 9.11 17.41 18.48
CA HIS A 80 10.54 17.20 18.69
C HIS A 80 11.19 18.58 18.76
N PRO A 81 11.94 18.92 19.81
CA PRO A 81 12.61 20.21 19.90
C PRO A 81 13.77 20.17 18.89
N ASP A 82 13.81 21.12 17.97
CA ASP A 82 14.89 21.46 17.04
C ASP A 82 14.70 21.15 15.55
N HIS A 83 13.49 20.99 15.06
CA HIS A 83 13.29 21.09 13.61
C HIS A 83 12.30 22.21 13.28
N ALA A 84 12.83 23.28 12.70
CA ALA A 84 11.98 24.28 12.03
C ALA A 84 11.13 23.57 10.96
N PRO A 85 9.85 23.94 10.75
CA PRO A 85 9.04 23.34 9.71
C PRO A 85 9.77 23.50 8.37
N ILE A 86 10.04 22.37 7.72
CA ILE A 86 10.60 22.35 6.36
C ILE A 86 9.58 23.09 5.49
N ALA A 87 10.03 24.16 4.82
CA ALA A 87 9.20 24.89 3.87
C ALA A 87 8.64 23.88 2.84
N GLU A 88 7.34 23.99 2.54
CA GLU A 88 6.76 23.21 1.46
C GLU A 88 7.67 23.33 0.23
N PRO A 89 8.02 22.20 -0.44
CA PRO A 89 8.82 22.26 -1.64
C PRO A 89 8.08 23.15 -2.65
N GLY A 90 8.72 24.23 -3.07
CA GLY A 90 8.21 25.08 -4.13
C GLY A 90 7.89 24.25 -5.38
N PRO A 91 7.04 24.73 -6.29
CA PRO A 91 6.60 23.96 -7.44
C PRO A 91 7.82 23.42 -8.18
N GLN A 92 7.90 22.10 -8.31
CA GLN A 92 8.94 21.44 -9.08
C GLN A 92 8.92 21.99 -10.51
N PRO A 93 10.09 22.18 -11.16
CA PRO A 93 10.11 22.59 -12.56
C PRO A 93 9.33 21.55 -13.36
N ALA A 94 8.31 22.03 -14.05
CA ALA A 94 7.46 21.22 -14.88
C ALA A 94 8.35 20.46 -15.89
N VAL A 95 8.45 19.16 -15.72
CA VAL A 95 8.87 18.28 -16.82
C VAL A 95 7.88 18.58 -17.94
N ASN A 96 8.37 18.95 -19.11
CA ASN A 96 7.57 19.31 -20.27
C ASN A 96 6.57 18.20 -20.61
N ALA A 97 5.50 18.10 -19.85
CA ALA A 97 4.28 17.48 -20.30
C ALA A 97 3.77 18.42 -21.41
N LYS A 98 3.90 17.97 -22.64
CA LYS A 98 3.24 18.57 -23.80
C LYS A 98 1.83 18.90 -23.34
N ALA A 99 1.54 20.19 -23.19
CA ALA A 99 0.26 20.67 -22.71
C ALA A 99 -0.82 20.03 -23.59
N MET A 100 -1.45 18.99 -23.10
CA MET A 100 -2.76 18.62 -23.59
C MET A 100 -3.66 19.79 -23.18
N THR A 101 -4.00 20.62 -24.14
CA THR A 101 -5.05 21.61 -23.98
C THR A 101 -6.23 20.87 -23.37
N ALA A 102 -6.54 21.20 -22.10
CA ALA A 102 -7.74 20.69 -21.47
C ALA A 102 -8.91 21.17 -22.34
N THR A 103 -9.41 20.26 -23.14
CA THR A 103 -10.66 20.50 -23.87
C THR A 103 -11.72 20.64 -22.79
N GLU A 104 -12.38 21.80 -22.73
CA GLU A 104 -13.49 22.02 -21.81
C GLU A 104 -14.46 20.83 -21.92
N PRO A 105 -14.89 20.21 -20.80
CA PRO A 105 -15.73 19.03 -20.86
C PRO A 105 -16.95 19.33 -21.73
N ALA A 106 -17.21 18.49 -22.71
CA ALA A 106 -18.39 18.64 -23.56
C ALA A 106 -19.65 18.73 -22.69
N ALA A 107 -20.56 19.63 -23.02
CA ALA A 107 -21.82 19.76 -22.30
C ALA A 107 -22.51 18.38 -22.20
N PRO A 108 -23.08 18.01 -21.04
CA PRO A 108 -23.75 16.72 -20.88
C PRO A 108 -24.91 16.60 -21.87
N ARG A 109 -25.15 15.38 -22.36
CA ARG A 109 -26.29 15.11 -23.26
C ARG A 109 -27.60 15.31 -22.56
N HIS A 110 -27.69 14.87 -21.32
CA HIS A 110 -28.81 15.08 -20.40
C HIS A 110 -28.29 15.25 -18.98
N GLU A 111 -29.00 16.03 -18.18
CA GLU A 111 -28.67 16.24 -16.78
C GLU A 111 -29.82 15.76 -15.90
N TRP A 112 -29.50 14.84 -14.99
CA TRP A 112 -30.40 14.34 -13.96
C TRP A 112 -30.05 15.00 -12.63
N VAL A 113 -31.05 15.53 -11.94
CA VAL A 113 -30.83 16.13 -10.61
C VAL A 113 -31.47 15.24 -9.54
N VAL A 114 -30.66 14.96 -8.48
CA VAL A 114 -31.06 14.17 -7.33
C VAL A 114 -31.01 15.03 -6.08
N SER A 115 -32.07 15.00 -5.27
CA SER A 115 -32.16 15.71 -3.99
C SER A 115 -32.81 14.82 -2.93
N PRO A 116 -32.37 14.85 -1.65
CA PRO A 116 -33.01 14.05 -0.60
C PRO A 116 -34.50 14.42 -0.40
N ASN A 117 -34.87 15.61 -0.81
CA ASN A 117 -36.28 16.09 -0.78
C ASN A 117 -37.02 15.86 -2.11
N GLY A 118 -36.44 15.16 -3.07
CA GLY A 118 -37.00 14.87 -4.37
C GLY A 118 -38.05 13.76 -4.36
N ASN A 119 -38.50 13.40 -5.56
CA ASN A 119 -39.49 12.33 -5.78
C ASN A 119 -39.08 11.48 -6.99
N ASP A 120 -38.94 10.17 -6.81
CA ASP A 120 -38.53 9.26 -7.90
C ASP A 120 -39.54 9.15 -9.07
N SER A 121 -40.76 9.67 -8.90
CA SER A 121 -41.71 9.83 -9.98
C SER A 121 -41.58 11.17 -10.74
N ALA A 122 -40.65 12.04 -10.29
CA ALA A 122 -40.41 13.33 -10.92
C ALA A 122 -39.57 13.20 -12.21
N GLU A 123 -39.47 14.31 -12.95
CA GLU A 123 -38.74 14.36 -14.23
C GLU A 123 -37.21 14.29 -14.07
N GLY A 124 -36.68 14.56 -12.89
CA GLY A 124 -35.24 14.59 -12.62
C GLY A 124 -34.56 15.89 -13.05
N THR A 125 -35.33 16.96 -13.12
CA THR A 125 -34.85 18.32 -13.39
C THR A 125 -34.56 19.07 -12.08
N GLU A 126 -33.92 20.23 -12.14
CA GLU A 126 -33.68 21.07 -10.95
C GLU A 126 -34.98 21.49 -10.24
N ALA A 127 -36.03 21.78 -10.98
CA ALA A 127 -37.33 22.13 -10.43
C ALA A 127 -38.13 20.91 -9.90
N ALA A 128 -37.82 19.71 -10.39
CA ALA A 128 -38.49 18.46 -10.04
C ALA A 128 -37.46 17.31 -9.91
N PRO A 129 -36.58 17.33 -8.88
CA PRO A 129 -35.50 16.38 -8.74
C PRO A 129 -35.98 14.96 -8.37
N LEU A 130 -35.20 13.95 -8.75
CA LEU A 130 -35.34 12.59 -8.24
C LEU A 130 -34.96 12.54 -6.77
N ARG A 131 -35.44 11.56 -6.03
CA ARG A 131 -35.09 11.39 -4.62
C ARG A 131 -33.86 10.49 -4.41
N THR A 132 -33.71 9.44 -5.21
CA THR A 132 -32.67 8.44 -5.03
C THR A 132 -31.64 8.47 -6.15
N ILE A 133 -30.37 8.22 -5.78
CA ILE A 133 -29.28 8.03 -6.74
C ILE A 133 -29.57 6.78 -7.59
N ALA A 134 -30.11 5.73 -6.98
CA ALA A 134 -30.47 4.50 -7.67
C ALA A 134 -31.42 4.74 -8.86
N MET A 135 -32.43 5.62 -8.72
CA MET A 135 -33.29 5.98 -9.81
C MET A 135 -32.58 6.72 -10.94
N ALA A 136 -31.70 7.66 -10.59
CA ALA A 136 -30.95 8.45 -11.57
C ALA A 136 -29.98 7.59 -12.37
N VAL A 137 -29.19 6.72 -11.72
CA VAL A 137 -28.23 5.82 -12.40
C VAL A 137 -28.94 4.82 -13.33
N GLY A 138 -30.17 4.38 -12.97
CA GLY A 138 -30.99 3.52 -13.83
C GLY A 138 -31.48 4.20 -15.12
N LYS A 139 -31.64 5.53 -15.10
CA LYS A 139 -32.09 6.34 -16.26
C LYS A 139 -30.91 6.78 -17.15
N ALA A 140 -29.75 7.04 -16.57
CA ALA A 140 -28.59 7.64 -17.24
C ALA A 140 -28.12 6.84 -18.48
N ALA A 141 -27.62 7.56 -19.47
CA ALA A 141 -27.09 7.06 -20.73
C ALA A 141 -25.70 7.66 -21.01
N PRO A 142 -24.91 7.09 -21.93
CA PRO A 142 -23.59 7.62 -22.28
C PRO A 142 -23.61 9.12 -22.57
N GLY A 143 -22.77 9.88 -21.86
CA GLY A 143 -22.65 11.32 -21.93
C GLY A 143 -23.58 12.10 -21.01
N ASP A 144 -24.40 11.43 -20.20
CA ASP A 144 -25.24 12.09 -19.20
C ASP A 144 -24.44 12.45 -17.94
N ARG A 145 -24.94 13.48 -17.23
CA ARG A 145 -24.48 13.85 -15.89
C ARG A 145 -25.62 13.69 -14.88
N ILE A 146 -25.30 13.11 -13.73
CA ILE A 146 -26.20 13.03 -12.58
C ILE A 146 -25.62 13.97 -11.51
N ARG A 147 -26.32 15.05 -11.21
CA ARG A 147 -25.99 15.98 -10.13
C ARG A 147 -26.70 15.54 -8.86
N VAL A 148 -25.93 15.17 -7.86
CA VAL A 148 -26.44 14.78 -6.53
C VAL A 148 -26.25 15.98 -5.61
N LEU A 149 -27.33 16.61 -5.22
CA LEU A 149 -27.30 17.81 -4.38
C LEU A 149 -26.91 17.45 -2.93
N ALA A 150 -26.37 18.43 -2.19
CA ALA A 150 -25.97 18.26 -0.81
C ALA A 150 -27.10 17.64 0.05
N GLY A 151 -26.73 16.74 0.94
CA GLY A 151 -27.63 16.03 1.84
C GLY A 151 -27.14 14.63 2.17
N THR A 152 -27.92 13.88 2.94
CA THR A 152 -27.58 12.50 3.31
C THR A 152 -28.48 11.52 2.53
N TYR A 153 -27.83 10.54 1.91
CA TYR A 153 -28.46 9.49 1.13
C TYR A 153 -28.16 8.14 1.77
N ALA A 154 -29.15 7.59 2.47
CA ALA A 154 -29.04 6.28 3.13
C ALA A 154 -29.40 5.17 2.13
N GLU A 155 -28.56 5.01 1.11
CA GLU A 155 -28.76 4.02 0.05
C GLU A 155 -27.43 3.47 -0.46
N ARG A 156 -27.45 2.25 -0.98
CA ARG A 156 -26.32 1.67 -1.71
C ARG A 156 -26.39 2.06 -3.17
N VAL A 157 -25.27 2.53 -3.71
CA VAL A 157 -25.17 2.87 -5.14
C VAL A 157 -24.61 1.67 -5.88
N VAL A 158 -25.39 1.10 -6.80
CA VAL A 158 -24.98 -0.09 -7.55
C VAL A 158 -25.00 0.20 -9.06
N LEU A 159 -23.82 0.33 -9.65
CA LEU A 159 -23.61 0.39 -11.10
C LEU A 159 -23.52 -1.04 -11.64
N GLY A 160 -24.63 -1.76 -11.62
CA GLY A 160 -24.73 -3.18 -11.97
C GLY A 160 -25.16 -3.43 -13.41
N GLU A 161 -25.53 -4.69 -13.73
CA GLU A 161 -25.87 -5.10 -15.10
C GLU A 161 -27.04 -4.35 -15.73
N ASN A 162 -27.95 -3.86 -14.92
CA ASN A 162 -29.12 -3.10 -15.39
C ASN A 162 -28.84 -1.60 -15.60
N VAL A 163 -27.61 -1.15 -15.32
CA VAL A 163 -27.15 0.22 -15.52
C VAL A 163 -26.34 0.29 -16.81
N LYS A 164 -26.53 1.32 -17.62
CA LYS A 164 -25.78 1.48 -18.87
C LYS A 164 -24.31 1.80 -18.58
N ALA A 165 -23.43 1.30 -19.41
CA ALA A 165 -22.04 1.73 -19.43
C ALA A 165 -21.90 3.06 -20.17
N GLY A 166 -20.88 3.86 -19.83
CA GLY A 166 -20.42 4.95 -20.68
C GLY A 166 -19.62 4.43 -21.89
N THR A 167 -19.01 5.34 -22.62
CA THR A 167 -17.99 5.04 -23.65
C THR A 167 -16.76 5.90 -23.40
N PRO A 168 -15.61 5.60 -24.01
CA PRO A 168 -14.43 6.46 -23.87
C PRO A 168 -14.70 7.94 -24.21
N GLU A 169 -15.54 8.20 -25.22
CA GLU A 169 -15.89 9.53 -25.72
C GLU A 169 -17.08 10.16 -24.99
N ALA A 170 -17.87 9.34 -24.30
CA ALA A 170 -19.10 9.78 -23.64
C ALA A 170 -19.28 9.05 -22.29
N LYS A 171 -18.43 9.40 -21.32
CA LYS A 171 -18.53 8.88 -19.95
C LYS A 171 -19.86 9.33 -19.30
N ILE A 172 -20.35 8.55 -18.35
CA ILE A 172 -21.47 8.95 -17.50
C ILE A 172 -20.88 9.49 -16.19
N THR A 173 -21.31 10.67 -15.77
CA THR A 173 -20.80 11.31 -14.56
C THR A 173 -21.83 11.29 -13.44
N LEU A 174 -21.48 10.71 -12.30
CA LEU A 174 -22.20 10.83 -11.04
C LEU A 174 -21.45 11.84 -10.18
N GLN A 175 -21.97 13.05 -10.06
CA GLN A 175 -21.30 14.20 -9.45
C GLN A 175 -22.01 14.65 -8.18
N GLY A 176 -21.29 14.68 -7.08
CA GLY A 176 -21.74 15.27 -5.82
C GLY A 176 -21.55 16.78 -5.80
N GLU A 177 -22.60 17.53 -5.53
CA GLU A 177 -22.55 18.97 -5.29
C GLU A 177 -22.69 19.29 -3.82
N GLY A 178 -21.70 19.98 -3.26
CA GLY A 178 -21.66 20.27 -1.83
C GLY A 178 -21.36 19.04 -0.98
N ARG A 179 -20.69 18.05 -1.56
CA ARG A 179 -20.23 16.83 -0.91
C ARG A 179 -21.37 16.02 -0.25
N PRO A 180 -22.34 15.50 -1.03
CA PRO A 180 -23.42 14.69 -0.51
C PRO A 180 -22.88 13.46 0.20
N LYS A 181 -23.47 13.15 1.37
CA LYS A 181 -23.07 12.03 2.21
C LYS A 181 -23.80 10.76 1.81
N LEU A 182 -23.05 9.73 1.45
CA LEU A 182 -23.56 8.37 1.26
C LEU A 182 -23.38 7.58 2.57
N THR A 183 -24.46 6.95 3.02
CA THR A 183 -24.43 6.09 4.21
C THR A 183 -25.04 4.73 3.91
N PRO A 184 -24.68 3.66 4.64
CA PRO A 184 -25.21 2.34 4.38
C PRO A 184 -26.75 2.29 4.50
N GLY A 185 -27.40 2.02 3.38
CA GLY A 185 -28.81 1.66 3.37
C GLY A 185 -29.02 0.16 3.62
N SER A 186 -30.22 -0.34 3.33
CA SER A 186 -30.53 -1.76 3.37
C SER A 186 -29.75 -2.53 2.27
N GLY A 187 -29.46 -3.82 2.50
CA GLY A 187 -28.79 -4.70 1.56
C GLY A 187 -27.42 -5.18 2.02
N SER A 188 -26.71 -5.89 1.15
CA SER A 188 -25.38 -6.48 1.38
C SER A 188 -24.36 -5.98 0.35
N GLY A 189 -23.06 -6.21 0.61
CA GLY A 189 -21.96 -5.80 -0.26
C GLY A 189 -21.40 -4.43 0.09
N ALA A 190 -20.63 -3.82 -0.79
CA ALA A 190 -20.04 -2.49 -0.60
C ALA A 190 -21.12 -1.40 -0.60
N LEU A 191 -20.80 -0.23 -0.03
CA LEU A 191 -21.69 0.93 -0.08
C LEU A 191 -21.86 1.42 -1.53
N VAL A 192 -20.77 1.43 -2.29
CA VAL A 192 -20.80 1.71 -3.74
C VAL A 192 -20.21 0.49 -4.47
N GLN A 193 -20.98 -0.12 -5.36
CA GLN A 193 -20.55 -1.23 -6.22
C GLN A 193 -20.48 -0.79 -7.67
N VAL A 194 -19.32 -0.98 -8.29
CA VAL A 194 -19.03 -0.55 -9.65
C VAL A 194 -18.71 -1.75 -10.52
N ARG A 195 -19.57 -2.02 -11.51
CA ARG A 195 -19.44 -3.11 -12.48
C ARG A 195 -19.62 -2.62 -13.92
N ARG A 196 -19.44 -1.33 -14.14
CA ARG A 196 -19.63 -0.71 -15.46
C ARG A 196 -18.45 0.15 -15.84
N PRO A 197 -17.97 0.05 -17.08
CA PRO A 197 -16.91 0.90 -17.59
C PRO A 197 -17.38 2.33 -17.89
N HIS A 198 -16.42 3.24 -17.91
CA HIS A 198 -16.57 4.62 -18.34
C HIS A 198 -17.57 5.44 -17.53
N TRP A 199 -17.54 5.25 -16.20
CA TRP A 199 -18.21 6.11 -15.23
C TRP A 199 -17.21 7.03 -14.53
N ILE A 200 -17.67 8.19 -14.11
CA ILE A 200 -16.96 9.10 -13.21
C ILE A 200 -17.82 9.25 -11.96
N LEU A 201 -17.29 8.88 -10.80
CA LEU A 201 -17.88 9.10 -9.48
C LEU A 201 -17.05 10.20 -8.81
N ASP A 202 -17.63 11.36 -8.56
CA ASP A 202 -16.90 12.55 -8.21
C ASP A 202 -17.54 13.31 -7.05
N GLY A 203 -16.77 13.61 -5.97
CA GLY A 203 -17.14 14.60 -4.97
C GLY A 203 -18.08 14.13 -3.86
N PHE A 204 -17.98 12.90 -3.37
CA PHE A 204 -18.81 12.33 -2.31
C PHE A 204 -18.14 12.26 -0.95
N ASP A 205 -18.94 12.31 0.12
CA ASP A 205 -18.61 11.87 1.47
C ASP A 205 -19.19 10.44 1.64
N ILE A 206 -18.33 9.42 1.67
CA ILE A 206 -18.69 8.00 1.75
C ILE A 206 -18.44 7.51 3.16
N ASP A 207 -19.43 7.67 4.04
CA ASP A 207 -19.37 7.32 5.45
C ASP A 207 -19.92 5.90 5.68
N VAL A 208 -19.04 4.95 5.93
CA VAL A 208 -19.39 3.53 6.12
C VAL A 208 -20.02 3.25 7.49
N GLN A 209 -20.03 4.24 8.39
CA GLN A 209 -20.70 4.18 9.70
C GLN A 209 -20.30 2.96 10.54
N SER A 210 -19.02 2.64 10.57
CA SER A 210 -18.44 1.51 11.31
C SER A 210 -19.05 0.14 10.96
N GLN A 211 -19.64 0.01 9.77
CA GLN A 211 -20.09 -1.30 9.31
C GLN A 211 -18.96 -2.13 8.71
N PRO A 212 -19.03 -3.49 8.80
CA PRO A 212 -18.00 -4.39 8.27
C PRO A 212 -18.17 -4.62 6.76
N ILE A 213 -18.22 -3.55 5.98
CA ILE A 213 -18.36 -3.56 4.52
C ILE A 213 -17.26 -2.70 3.89
N PHE A 214 -17.05 -2.85 2.59
CA PHE A 214 -16.22 -1.94 1.82
C PHE A 214 -16.98 -0.64 1.53
N GLY A 215 -16.26 0.49 1.51
CA GLY A 215 -16.81 1.75 1.02
C GLY A 215 -17.12 1.66 -0.47
N VAL A 216 -16.13 1.30 -1.31
CA VAL A 216 -16.28 1.13 -2.76
C VAL A 216 -15.70 -0.22 -3.20
N ALA A 217 -16.39 -0.91 -4.10
CA ALA A 217 -15.92 -2.14 -4.73
C ALA A 217 -15.99 -2.04 -6.25
N PHE A 218 -14.87 -2.31 -6.91
CA PHE A 218 -14.76 -2.43 -8.37
C PHE A 218 -14.71 -3.90 -8.77
N GLU A 219 -15.56 -4.31 -9.72
CA GLU A 219 -15.68 -5.69 -10.17
C GLU A 219 -15.86 -5.76 -11.68
N GLY A 220 -15.20 -6.72 -12.32
CA GLY A 220 -15.31 -6.96 -13.75
C GLY A 220 -14.74 -5.84 -14.62
N ASP A 221 -15.31 -5.62 -15.78
CA ASP A 221 -14.86 -4.55 -16.68
C ASP A 221 -15.32 -3.18 -16.17
N VAL A 222 -14.38 -2.44 -15.61
CA VAL A 222 -14.57 -1.07 -15.13
C VAL A 222 -13.59 -0.10 -15.83
N GLN A 223 -13.16 -0.46 -17.04
CA GLN A 223 -12.18 0.32 -17.79
C GLN A 223 -12.61 1.77 -17.95
N GLY A 224 -11.71 2.70 -17.67
CA GLY A 224 -11.95 4.13 -17.77
C GLY A 224 -12.93 4.68 -16.73
N THR A 225 -13.31 3.87 -15.73
CA THR A 225 -14.10 4.34 -14.58
C THR A 225 -13.18 4.97 -13.55
N VAL A 226 -13.60 6.10 -13.00
CA VAL A 226 -12.84 6.93 -12.08
C VAL A 226 -13.66 7.16 -10.81
N LEU A 227 -13.03 6.99 -9.64
CA LEU A 227 -13.49 7.51 -8.36
C LEU A 227 -12.60 8.68 -7.97
N ALA A 228 -13.16 9.87 -7.85
CA ALA A 228 -12.37 11.07 -7.63
C ALA A 228 -12.95 12.00 -6.55
N ASN A 229 -12.08 12.84 -5.98
CA ASN A 229 -12.40 13.99 -5.12
C ASN A 229 -13.33 13.65 -3.95
N SER A 230 -13.32 12.41 -3.50
CA SER A 230 -14.23 11.88 -2.48
C SER A 230 -13.50 11.65 -1.15
N GLU A 231 -14.25 11.67 -0.07
CA GLU A 231 -13.80 11.27 1.26
C GLU A 231 -14.43 9.93 1.62
N LEU A 232 -13.61 8.96 2.01
CA LEU A 232 -14.06 7.62 2.39
C LEU A 232 -13.59 7.33 3.81
N HIS A 233 -14.52 7.00 4.71
CA HIS A 233 -14.13 6.87 6.11
C HIS A 233 -15.07 5.99 6.96
N HIS A 234 -14.61 5.73 8.21
CA HIS A 234 -15.36 5.05 9.27
C HIS A 234 -15.83 3.65 8.88
N GLY A 235 -14.96 2.80 8.31
CA GLY A 235 -15.28 1.40 8.05
C GLY A 235 -14.58 0.44 9.02
N THR A 236 -15.16 -0.75 9.21
CA THR A 236 -14.57 -1.86 9.97
C THR A 236 -14.43 -3.14 9.12
N GLY A 237 -14.67 -3.03 7.81
CA GLY A 237 -14.46 -4.10 6.83
C GLY A 237 -12.99 -4.33 6.50
N GLY A 238 -12.72 -5.05 5.43
CA GLY A 238 -11.34 -5.34 5.00
C GLY A 238 -10.60 -4.14 4.40
N ALA A 239 -11.33 -3.19 3.82
CA ALA A 239 -10.75 -1.97 3.25
C ALA A 239 -11.80 -0.89 2.97
N GLY A 240 -11.34 0.35 2.75
CA GLY A 240 -12.15 1.42 2.20
C GLY A 240 -12.54 1.14 0.76
N ILE A 241 -11.57 0.78 -0.06
CA ILE A 241 -11.78 0.44 -1.48
C ILE A 241 -11.22 -0.95 -1.76
N THR A 242 -11.90 -1.72 -2.60
CA THR A 242 -11.40 -3.01 -3.08
C THR A 242 -11.65 -3.20 -4.57
N THR A 243 -10.77 -3.99 -5.21
CA THR A 243 -10.95 -4.49 -6.59
C THR A 243 -10.91 -6.01 -6.58
N PHE A 244 -11.77 -6.69 -7.32
CA PHE A 244 -11.79 -8.15 -7.43
C PHE A 244 -12.61 -8.63 -8.65
N ASN A 245 -12.73 -9.93 -8.84
CA ASN A 245 -13.54 -10.54 -9.91
C ASN A 245 -13.21 -10.02 -11.31
N ASN A 246 -11.92 -10.00 -11.66
CA ASN A 246 -11.41 -9.47 -12.93
C ASN A 246 -11.64 -7.95 -13.11
N ALA A 247 -11.63 -7.19 -12.03
CA ALA A 247 -11.66 -5.73 -12.11
C ALA A 247 -10.52 -5.22 -13.01
N ARG A 248 -10.86 -4.40 -14.00
CA ARG A 248 -9.89 -3.91 -14.99
C ARG A 248 -10.05 -2.43 -15.26
N GLY A 249 -8.92 -1.70 -15.15
CA GLY A 249 -8.80 -0.32 -15.60
C GLY A 249 -9.52 0.70 -14.73
N ALA A 250 -9.66 0.43 -13.42
CA ALA A 250 -10.17 1.40 -12.44
C ALA A 250 -9.12 2.47 -12.14
N THR A 251 -9.54 3.71 -11.98
CA THR A 251 -8.72 4.82 -11.47
C THR A 251 -9.30 5.35 -10.17
N ILE A 252 -8.46 5.48 -9.15
CA ILE A 252 -8.79 6.03 -7.83
C ILE A 252 -7.87 7.24 -7.64
N GLU A 253 -8.45 8.45 -7.66
CA GLU A 253 -7.62 9.66 -7.66
C GLU A 253 -8.18 10.83 -6.84
N ASN A 254 -7.29 11.61 -6.23
CA ASN A 254 -7.64 12.81 -5.47
C ASN A 254 -8.65 12.55 -4.31
N ASN A 255 -8.62 11.36 -3.70
CA ASN A 255 -9.50 11.02 -2.60
C ASN A 255 -8.77 11.14 -1.25
N ASN A 256 -9.54 11.38 -0.19
CA ASN A 256 -9.10 11.24 1.19
C ASN A 256 -9.69 9.94 1.78
N ILE A 257 -8.84 8.97 2.18
CA ILE A 257 -9.28 7.64 2.60
C ILE A 257 -8.70 7.36 3.98
N HIS A 258 -9.56 7.31 5.01
CA HIS A 258 -9.08 7.23 6.38
C HIS A 258 -10.07 6.56 7.35
N ASP A 259 -9.58 6.25 8.55
CA ASP A 259 -10.38 5.70 9.65
C ASP A 259 -11.10 4.38 9.31
N PHE A 260 -10.48 3.54 8.47
CA PHE A 260 -10.86 2.15 8.33
C PHE A 260 -10.15 1.36 9.40
N VAL A 261 -10.85 1.10 10.51
CA VAL A 261 -10.25 0.57 11.73
C VAL A 261 -11.03 -0.64 12.26
N ARG A 262 -10.35 -1.77 12.37
CA ARG A 262 -10.87 -2.94 13.09
C ARG A 262 -10.51 -2.85 14.56
N THR A 263 -11.52 -2.98 15.40
CA THR A 263 -11.39 -2.82 16.86
C THR A 263 -11.14 -4.14 17.59
N THR A 264 -11.25 -5.28 16.91
CA THR A 264 -11.12 -6.61 17.50
C THR A 264 -9.98 -7.41 16.86
N GLY A 265 -9.01 -7.82 17.70
CA GLY A 265 -7.88 -8.66 17.28
C GLY A 265 -6.83 -7.91 16.44
N ASN A 266 -5.89 -8.67 15.89
CA ASN A 266 -4.84 -8.17 14.97
C ASN A 266 -5.34 -8.15 13.52
N GLN A 267 -6.60 -7.82 13.30
CA GLN A 267 -7.16 -7.79 11.96
C GLN A 267 -7.01 -6.41 11.34
N ASP A 268 -6.71 -6.40 10.06
CA ASP A 268 -6.43 -5.20 9.30
C ASP A 268 -7.67 -4.69 8.57
N SER A 269 -7.75 -3.39 8.47
CA SER A 269 -8.64 -2.68 7.57
C SER A 269 -7.81 -1.65 6.84
N HIS A 270 -7.70 -1.82 5.55
CA HIS A 270 -6.79 -1.06 4.70
C HIS A 270 -7.49 0.14 4.05
N GLY A 271 -6.73 1.09 3.54
CA GLY A 271 -7.28 2.13 2.67
C GLY A 271 -7.79 1.52 1.37
N ILE A 272 -6.90 0.85 0.63
CA ILE A 272 -7.20 0.22 -0.66
C ILE A 272 -6.64 -1.20 -0.69
N VAL A 273 -7.42 -2.18 -1.12
CA VAL A 273 -6.96 -3.55 -1.40
C VAL A 273 -7.21 -3.91 -2.85
N VAL A 274 -6.12 -4.16 -3.59
CA VAL A 274 -6.15 -4.72 -4.94
C VAL A 274 -6.00 -6.23 -4.81
N GLN A 275 -7.07 -6.97 -5.09
CA GLN A 275 -7.08 -8.43 -4.93
C GLN A 275 -6.61 -9.14 -6.20
N ALA A 276 -6.35 -10.44 -6.09
CA ALA A 276 -6.03 -11.32 -7.21
C ALA A 276 -7.02 -11.17 -8.36
N ALA A 277 -6.58 -11.42 -9.59
CA ALA A 277 -7.36 -11.23 -10.81
C ALA A 277 -7.89 -9.79 -10.96
N SER A 278 -7.10 -8.79 -10.57
CA SER A 278 -7.33 -7.37 -10.87
C SER A 278 -6.25 -6.86 -11.82
N TYR A 279 -6.60 -5.97 -12.73
CA TYR A 279 -5.71 -5.56 -13.83
C TYR A 279 -5.74 -4.05 -14.05
N ASP A 280 -4.58 -3.47 -14.32
CA ASP A 280 -4.44 -2.08 -14.77
C ASP A 280 -5.14 -1.06 -13.85
N VAL A 281 -4.98 -1.24 -12.53
CA VAL A 281 -5.54 -0.35 -11.50
C VAL A 281 -4.58 0.81 -11.28
N THR A 282 -5.10 2.04 -11.28
CA THR A 282 -4.35 3.25 -10.98
C THR A 282 -4.82 3.87 -9.66
N VAL A 283 -3.88 4.12 -8.76
CA VAL A 283 -4.07 4.82 -7.48
C VAL A 283 -3.16 6.04 -7.48
N ARG A 284 -3.73 7.25 -7.58
CA ARG A 284 -2.91 8.45 -7.69
C ARG A 284 -3.48 9.68 -6.98
N ASN A 285 -2.60 10.53 -6.50
CA ASN A 285 -2.94 11.81 -5.86
C ASN A 285 -3.91 11.66 -4.68
N ASN A 286 -3.89 10.54 -3.96
CA ASN A 286 -4.75 10.34 -2.80
C ASN A 286 -4.00 10.64 -1.51
N ASP A 287 -4.73 11.12 -0.50
CA ASP A 287 -4.34 11.11 0.90
C ASP A 287 -4.90 9.85 1.58
N ILE A 288 -4.02 8.96 2.10
CA ILE A 288 -4.48 7.71 2.72
C ILE A 288 -3.81 7.54 4.08
N HIS A 289 -4.60 7.59 5.16
CA HIS A 289 -4.05 7.63 6.51
C HIS A 289 -5.00 7.09 7.59
N GLY A 290 -4.46 6.84 8.80
CA GLY A 290 -5.28 6.50 9.96
C GLY A 290 -6.02 5.17 9.88
N ASN A 291 -5.61 4.27 8.99
CA ASN A 291 -6.21 2.94 8.84
C ASN A 291 -5.50 1.91 9.71
N SER A 292 -6.19 0.84 10.12
CA SER A 292 -5.58 -0.23 10.93
C SER A 292 -4.82 -1.29 10.13
N GLY A 293 -4.76 -1.19 8.83
CA GLY A 293 -3.92 -1.97 7.91
C GLY A 293 -2.98 -1.06 7.12
N ASP A 294 -2.78 -1.35 5.84
CA ASP A 294 -1.96 -0.59 4.91
C ASP A 294 -2.72 0.56 4.25
N SER A 295 -1.98 1.53 3.68
CA SER A 295 -2.64 2.47 2.77
C SER A 295 -3.08 1.76 1.50
N VAL A 296 -2.16 1.04 0.82
CA VAL A 296 -2.43 0.28 -0.40
C VAL A 296 -1.85 -1.11 -0.25
N GLN A 297 -2.70 -2.13 -0.28
CA GLN A 297 -2.26 -3.52 -0.31
C GLN A 297 -2.58 -4.14 -1.67
N CYS A 298 -1.59 -4.77 -2.31
CA CYS A 298 -1.82 -5.63 -3.45
C CYS A 298 -1.77 -7.09 -2.99
N LEU A 299 -2.94 -7.58 -2.62
CA LEU A 299 -3.14 -8.91 -2.07
C LEU A 299 -3.35 -9.89 -3.22
N GLY A 300 -2.39 -10.74 -3.43
CA GLY A 300 -2.58 -11.88 -4.31
C GLY A 300 -2.84 -13.12 -3.49
N PRO A 301 -3.15 -14.23 -4.16
CA PRO A 301 -3.17 -15.51 -3.52
C PRO A 301 -1.75 -15.83 -3.05
N GLU A 302 -1.58 -15.93 -1.75
CA GLU A 302 -0.33 -16.33 -1.13
C GLU A 302 -0.10 -17.83 -1.43
N GLY A 303 1.08 -18.15 -1.95
CA GLY A 303 1.41 -19.51 -2.34
C GLY A 303 0.77 -19.93 -3.69
N VAL A 304 0.20 -21.11 -3.73
CA VAL A 304 -0.44 -21.66 -4.94
C VAL A 304 -1.93 -21.34 -4.91
N SER A 305 -2.38 -20.39 -5.70
CA SER A 305 -3.80 -20.07 -5.87
C SER A 305 -4.26 -20.42 -7.29
N ALA A 306 -5.54 -20.74 -7.39
CA ALA A 306 -6.22 -20.93 -8.67
C ALA A 306 -6.48 -19.60 -9.41
N LEU A 307 -6.38 -18.44 -8.73
CA LEU A 307 -6.58 -17.15 -9.34
C LEU A 307 -5.23 -16.56 -9.80
N PRO A 308 -5.20 -15.88 -10.95
CA PRO A 308 -3.99 -15.20 -11.41
C PRO A 308 -3.64 -14.03 -10.47
N PRO A 309 -2.34 -13.68 -10.36
CA PRO A 309 -1.92 -12.46 -9.66
C PRO A 309 -2.61 -11.22 -10.23
N ALA A 310 -2.77 -10.19 -9.39
CA ALA A 310 -3.08 -8.87 -9.91
C ALA A 310 -1.88 -8.34 -10.72
N THR A 311 -2.14 -7.58 -11.79
CA THR A 311 -1.11 -7.15 -12.73
C THR A 311 -1.36 -5.71 -13.19
N GLY A 312 -0.29 -4.92 -13.35
CA GLY A 312 -0.37 -3.57 -13.90
C GLY A 312 -0.87 -2.52 -12.89
N LEU A 313 -0.63 -2.72 -11.58
CA LEU A 313 -0.94 -1.72 -10.56
C LEU A 313 0.02 -0.53 -10.67
N LEU A 314 -0.53 0.67 -10.75
CA LEU A 314 0.21 1.94 -10.65
C LEU A 314 -0.19 2.68 -9.37
N VAL A 315 0.79 2.96 -8.51
CA VAL A 315 0.64 3.78 -7.28
C VAL A 315 1.53 5.00 -7.43
N GLU A 316 0.95 6.17 -7.71
CA GLU A 316 1.76 7.35 -8.01
C GLU A 316 1.24 8.64 -7.35
N ASN A 317 2.16 9.52 -6.95
CA ASN A 317 1.87 10.84 -6.41
C ASN A 317 0.92 10.84 -5.19
N ASN A 318 0.87 9.76 -4.41
CA ASN A 318 0.02 9.70 -3.23
C ASN A 318 0.79 10.17 -1.98
N HIS A 319 0.04 10.67 -1.01
CA HIS A 319 0.50 10.93 0.35
C HIS A 319 -0.05 9.83 1.27
N LEU A 320 0.84 8.95 1.74
CA LEU A 320 0.52 7.74 2.48
C LEU A 320 1.16 7.82 3.87
N PHE A 321 0.37 7.92 4.93
CA PHE A 321 0.95 8.17 6.25
C PHE A 321 0.12 7.68 7.42
N GLY A 322 0.80 7.41 8.54
CA GLY A 322 0.15 7.19 9.84
C GLY A 322 -0.84 6.03 9.89
N ASN A 323 -0.74 5.04 9.00
CA ASN A 323 -1.47 3.78 9.13
C ASN A 323 -0.72 2.84 10.06
N ARG A 324 -1.40 1.84 10.62
CA ARG A 324 -0.78 0.93 11.58
C ARG A 324 0.28 0.04 10.93
N GLU A 325 0.07 -0.41 9.67
CA GLU A 325 1.01 -1.29 8.97
C GLU A 325 1.88 -0.52 7.98
N ASN A 326 1.65 -0.62 6.70
CA ASN A 326 2.55 -0.10 5.68
C ASN A 326 1.88 1.01 4.84
N ALA A 327 2.68 1.82 4.16
CA ALA A 327 2.18 2.66 3.08
C ALA A 327 1.78 1.80 1.90
N VAL A 328 2.68 0.89 1.48
CA VAL A 328 2.40 -0.02 0.36
C VAL A 328 2.89 -1.42 0.71
N ASP A 329 2.02 -2.42 0.56
CA ASP A 329 2.31 -3.84 0.73
C ASP A 329 2.03 -4.60 -0.56
N ILE A 330 3.09 -5.08 -1.23
CA ILE A 330 3.00 -5.88 -2.46
C ILE A 330 3.31 -7.33 -2.14
N LYS A 331 2.30 -8.20 -2.23
CA LYS A 331 2.45 -9.64 -1.92
C LYS A 331 2.74 -10.48 -3.16
N THR A 332 1.73 -10.84 -3.95
CA THR A 332 1.90 -11.74 -5.11
C THR A 332 1.66 -11.04 -6.45
N CYS A 333 1.64 -9.73 -6.48
CA CYS A 333 1.26 -8.95 -7.65
C CYS A 333 2.43 -8.80 -8.62
N HIS A 334 2.13 -8.70 -9.91
CA HIS A 334 3.12 -8.56 -10.98
C HIS A 334 3.00 -7.22 -11.70
N ASP A 335 4.10 -6.78 -12.31
CA ASP A 335 4.14 -5.57 -13.16
C ASP A 335 3.57 -4.36 -12.41
N VAL A 336 4.14 -4.07 -11.24
CA VAL A 336 3.70 -2.99 -10.35
C VAL A 336 4.67 -1.81 -10.44
N THR A 337 4.13 -0.60 -10.51
CA THR A 337 4.92 0.64 -10.43
C THR A 337 4.47 1.47 -9.22
N ILE A 338 5.43 1.84 -8.37
CA ILE A 338 5.23 2.68 -7.18
C ILE A 338 6.17 3.87 -7.31
N ARG A 339 5.64 5.06 -7.61
CA ARG A 339 6.50 6.21 -7.90
C ARG A 339 5.96 7.53 -7.39
N ASN A 340 6.88 8.45 -7.10
CA ASN A 340 6.57 9.82 -6.68
C ASN A 340 5.61 9.89 -5.47
N ASN A 341 5.58 8.85 -4.63
CA ASN A 341 4.76 8.88 -3.42
C ASN A 341 5.55 9.44 -2.25
N ARG A 342 4.84 10.07 -1.33
CA ARG A 342 5.35 10.48 -0.03
C ARG A 342 4.82 9.55 1.04
N MET A 343 5.72 8.84 1.75
CA MET A 343 5.40 7.78 2.70
C MET A 343 6.05 8.06 4.05
N HIS A 344 5.28 8.21 5.13
CA HIS A 344 5.86 8.48 6.45
C HIS A 344 4.96 8.11 7.63
N GLY A 345 5.56 8.08 8.83
CA GLY A 345 4.82 7.81 10.06
C GLY A 345 4.56 6.32 10.31
N PHE A 346 5.43 5.43 9.80
CA PHE A 346 5.31 3.98 9.97
C PHE A 346 6.27 3.48 11.04
N VAL A 347 5.83 3.48 12.29
CA VAL A 347 6.64 3.12 13.45
C VAL A 347 6.29 1.72 13.94
N GLN A 348 7.31 0.93 14.27
CA GLN A 348 7.12 -0.43 14.80
C GLN A 348 6.26 -0.40 16.08
N SER A 349 5.34 -1.35 16.16
CA SER A 349 4.46 -1.57 17.30
C SER A 349 4.43 -3.05 17.70
N ALA A 350 3.64 -3.41 18.67
CA ALA A 350 3.45 -4.81 19.04
C ALA A 350 2.85 -5.68 17.92
N THR A 351 2.19 -5.07 16.93
CA THR A 351 1.42 -5.75 15.88
C THR A 351 1.81 -5.33 14.45
N ALA A 352 2.78 -4.45 14.29
CA ALA A 352 3.30 -4.01 12.99
C ALA A 352 4.81 -3.79 13.06
N ARG A 353 5.52 -4.10 12.00
CA ARG A 353 7.00 -4.02 11.96
C ARG A 353 7.55 -2.65 11.61
N GLY A 354 6.67 -1.72 11.18
CA GLY A 354 7.02 -0.34 10.86
C GLY A 354 7.79 -0.17 9.56
N GLU A 355 7.56 -1.06 8.57
CA GLU A 355 7.99 -0.85 7.19
C GLU A 355 7.11 0.20 6.51
N ALA A 356 7.69 1.19 5.83
CA ALA A 356 6.91 2.07 4.99
C ALA A 356 6.47 1.37 3.70
N LEU A 357 7.38 0.63 3.05
CA LEU A 357 7.07 -0.14 1.85
C LEU A 357 7.63 -1.55 1.97
N VAL A 358 6.79 -2.55 1.67
CA VAL A 358 7.21 -3.95 1.67
C VAL A 358 6.81 -4.65 0.36
N ILE A 359 7.73 -5.46 -0.19
CA ILE A 359 7.53 -6.29 -1.38
C ILE A 359 7.96 -7.69 -1.02
N HIS A 360 7.05 -8.65 -1.03
CA HIS A 360 7.35 -9.99 -0.58
C HIS A 360 6.56 -11.08 -1.34
N TYR A 361 6.58 -12.31 -0.84
CA TYR A 361 5.99 -13.50 -1.49
C TYR A 361 6.44 -13.64 -2.95
N SER A 362 5.53 -13.85 -3.89
CA SER A 362 5.83 -14.06 -5.29
C SER A 362 5.70 -12.80 -6.17
N ALA A 363 5.85 -11.62 -5.57
CA ALA A 363 5.88 -10.36 -6.32
C ALA A 363 6.91 -10.41 -7.46
N LYS A 364 6.57 -9.86 -8.61
CA LYS A 364 7.44 -9.90 -9.79
C LYS A 364 7.35 -8.62 -10.63
N ASN A 365 8.49 -8.17 -11.17
CA ASN A 365 8.58 -6.97 -12.00
C ASN A 365 7.99 -5.76 -11.27
N VAL A 366 8.53 -5.43 -10.09
CA VAL A 366 8.08 -4.28 -9.30
C VAL A 366 9.11 -3.16 -9.42
N LEU A 367 8.66 -1.99 -9.83
CA LEU A 367 9.46 -0.78 -9.92
C LEU A 367 9.07 0.16 -8.77
N VAL A 368 10.04 0.52 -7.93
CA VAL A 368 9.92 1.51 -6.84
C VAL A 368 10.84 2.66 -7.17
N GLU A 369 10.30 3.77 -7.65
CA GLU A 369 11.12 4.88 -8.12
C GLU A 369 10.65 6.25 -7.63
N ASP A 370 11.60 7.14 -7.36
CA ASP A 370 11.37 8.55 -7.07
C ASP A 370 10.43 8.82 -5.88
N ASN A 371 10.31 7.87 -4.94
CA ASN A 371 9.52 8.06 -3.74
C ASN A 371 10.33 8.76 -2.64
N GLU A 372 9.64 9.49 -1.78
CA GLU A 372 10.17 10.00 -0.52
C GLU A 372 9.64 9.16 0.64
N VAL A 373 10.56 8.55 1.41
CA VAL A 373 10.24 7.64 2.51
C VAL A 373 10.95 8.11 3.77
N TYR A 374 10.21 8.41 4.84
CA TYR A 374 10.80 8.92 6.08
C TYR A 374 9.93 8.65 7.32
N ASP A 375 10.47 8.96 8.50
CA ASP A 375 9.79 8.72 9.79
C ASP A 375 9.23 7.29 9.88
N ALA A 376 10.07 6.31 9.62
CA ALA A 376 9.69 4.90 9.67
C ALA A 376 10.71 4.08 10.47
N SER A 377 10.30 2.92 10.94
CA SER A 377 11.22 1.98 11.59
C SER A 377 12.00 1.12 10.58
N LYS A 378 11.46 0.99 9.36
CA LYS A 378 12.13 0.54 8.14
C LYS A 378 11.61 1.33 6.95
N GLY A 379 12.48 1.64 6.01
CA GLY A 379 12.07 2.34 4.81
C GLY A 379 11.45 1.37 3.78
N ILE A 380 12.28 0.78 2.93
CA ILE A 380 11.87 -0.12 1.85
C ILE A 380 12.39 -1.53 2.15
N ALA A 381 11.50 -2.51 2.24
CA ALA A 381 11.83 -3.91 2.47
C ALA A 381 11.46 -4.77 1.25
N VAL A 382 12.41 -5.59 0.77
CA VAL A 382 12.19 -6.55 -0.31
C VAL A 382 12.51 -7.95 0.20
N GLY A 383 11.57 -8.87 0.05
CA GLY A 383 11.67 -10.23 0.56
C GLY A 383 11.30 -10.32 2.04
N GLY A 384 11.81 -11.34 2.69
CA GLY A 384 11.54 -11.65 4.09
C GLY A 384 11.40 -13.15 4.31
N ASN A 385 11.13 -13.54 5.55
CA ASN A 385 10.96 -14.94 5.92
C ASN A 385 9.54 -15.39 5.63
N HIS A 386 9.20 -15.60 4.37
CA HIS A 386 7.89 -16.06 3.94
C HIS A 386 8.00 -17.42 3.26
N GLU A 387 6.94 -18.20 3.35
CA GLU A 387 6.81 -19.45 2.61
C GLU A 387 6.48 -19.16 1.14
N GLY A 388 6.98 -20.00 0.24
CA GLY A 388 6.69 -19.93 -1.17
C GLY A 388 7.77 -19.27 -2.02
N PRO A 389 7.44 -18.86 -3.27
CA PRO A 389 8.38 -18.19 -4.16
C PRO A 389 8.82 -16.85 -3.63
N VAL A 390 10.07 -16.49 -3.88
CA VAL A 390 10.64 -15.18 -3.49
C VAL A 390 10.37 -14.11 -4.55
N PRO A 391 10.35 -12.82 -4.17
CA PRO A 391 10.23 -11.71 -5.11
C PRO A 391 11.32 -11.75 -6.19
N GLN A 392 10.94 -11.39 -7.43
CA GLN A 392 11.86 -11.44 -8.57
C GLN A 392 11.79 -10.18 -9.43
N ALA A 393 12.95 -9.76 -9.95
CA ALA A 393 13.08 -8.59 -10.82
C ALA A 393 12.48 -7.31 -10.18
N ILE A 394 12.92 -7.00 -8.98
CA ILE A 394 12.52 -5.81 -8.26
C ILE A 394 13.55 -4.71 -8.53
N VAL A 395 13.12 -3.51 -8.82
CA VAL A 395 13.99 -2.33 -9.01
C VAL A 395 13.61 -1.25 -8.01
N VAL A 396 14.56 -0.86 -7.17
CA VAL A 396 14.43 0.23 -6.19
C VAL A 396 15.41 1.32 -6.60
N ARG A 397 14.93 2.44 -7.15
CA ARG A 397 15.80 3.48 -7.70
C ARG A 397 15.26 4.90 -7.50
N GLY A 398 16.16 5.88 -7.47
CA GLY A 398 15.78 7.28 -7.39
C GLY A 398 15.05 7.67 -6.09
N ASN A 399 14.97 6.77 -5.11
CA ASN A 399 14.21 7.06 -3.90
C ASN A 399 15.05 7.87 -2.90
N ARG A 400 14.38 8.76 -2.19
CA ARG A 400 14.90 9.52 -1.06
C ARG A 400 14.39 8.88 0.22
N VAL A 401 15.30 8.24 0.96
CA VAL A 401 14.96 7.49 2.18
C VAL A 401 15.70 8.12 3.35
N HIS A 402 15.00 8.70 4.30
CA HIS A 402 15.64 9.43 5.38
C HIS A 402 14.86 9.34 6.71
N ASP A 403 15.53 9.72 7.80
CA ASP A 403 14.95 9.70 9.13
C ASP A 403 14.37 8.33 9.50
N ILE A 404 15.11 7.26 9.17
CA ILE A 404 14.75 5.87 9.47
C ILE A 404 15.41 5.48 10.81
N THR A 405 14.59 5.29 11.83
CA THR A 405 15.04 5.13 13.21
C THR A 405 14.62 3.79 13.81
N ASP A 406 15.20 3.45 14.96
CA ASP A 406 14.79 2.28 15.74
C ASP A 406 13.61 2.57 16.69
N ALA A 407 12.82 3.58 16.41
CA ALA A 407 11.63 3.91 17.16
C ALA A 407 10.68 2.71 17.31
N GLY A 408 10.04 2.60 18.45
CA GLY A 408 9.16 1.46 18.74
C GLY A 408 9.87 0.10 18.86
N GLY A 409 11.21 0.07 18.89
CA GLY A 409 12.01 -1.16 18.89
C GLY A 409 12.33 -1.69 17.50
N GLY A 410 12.16 -0.87 16.47
CA GLY A 410 12.44 -1.21 15.08
C GLY A 410 13.91 -1.35 14.74
N GLU A 411 14.22 -1.71 13.52
CA GLU A 411 15.59 -1.93 13.07
C GLU A 411 16.35 -0.63 12.76
N GLY A 412 15.66 0.38 12.25
CA GLY A 412 16.27 1.60 11.73
C GLY A 412 16.99 1.39 10.40
N THR A 413 16.53 0.44 9.57
CA THR A 413 17.13 0.10 8.27
C THR A 413 16.40 0.79 7.14
N ALA A 414 17.11 1.56 6.31
CA ALA A 414 16.50 2.30 5.22
C ALA A 414 16.08 1.40 4.06
N ILE A 415 16.95 0.51 3.58
CA ILE A 415 16.64 -0.43 2.49
C ILE A 415 17.09 -1.83 2.94
N ARG A 416 16.14 -2.77 3.00
CA ARG A 416 16.39 -4.15 3.41
C ARG A 416 16.07 -5.12 2.28
N LEU A 417 17.02 -5.97 1.93
CA LEU A 417 16.91 -6.95 0.84
C LEU A 417 17.12 -8.35 1.36
N GLU A 418 16.10 -9.16 1.35
CA GLU A 418 16.15 -10.55 1.79
C GLU A 418 15.34 -11.44 0.86
N ASN A 419 15.77 -12.69 0.70
CA ASN A 419 15.02 -13.71 -0.02
C ASN A 419 14.41 -13.20 -1.34
N SER A 420 15.24 -12.62 -2.20
CA SER A 420 14.81 -12.06 -3.49
C SER A 420 15.80 -12.41 -4.59
N LYS A 421 15.36 -12.36 -5.85
CA LYS A 421 16.19 -12.72 -7.00
C LYS A 421 16.21 -11.62 -8.03
N GLY A 422 17.43 -11.21 -8.43
CA GLY A 422 17.61 -10.19 -9.47
C GLY A 422 17.13 -8.80 -9.05
N THR A 423 17.22 -8.47 -7.77
CA THR A 423 16.85 -7.14 -7.25
C THR A 423 17.96 -6.14 -7.53
N VAL A 424 17.58 -4.96 -8.02
CA VAL A 424 18.46 -3.83 -8.29
C VAL A 424 18.14 -2.69 -7.33
N VAL A 425 19.13 -2.18 -6.62
CA VAL A 425 19.06 -0.98 -5.78
C VAL A 425 20.04 0.04 -6.35
N ALA A 426 19.54 1.04 -7.04
CA ALA A 426 20.40 1.97 -7.76
C ALA A 426 19.94 3.43 -7.63
N ASN A 427 20.90 4.35 -7.62
CA ASN A 427 20.61 5.79 -7.60
C ASN A 427 19.64 6.20 -6.47
N ASN A 428 19.70 5.58 -5.28
CA ASN A 428 18.94 6.05 -4.12
C ASN A 428 19.81 6.96 -3.24
N THR A 429 19.18 7.90 -2.57
CA THR A 429 19.80 8.70 -1.52
C THR A 429 19.24 8.29 -0.17
N VAL A 430 20.13 7.83 0.72
CA VAL A 430 19.80 7.45 2.10
C VAL A 430 20.52 8.39 3.06
N THR A 431 19.78 9.08 3.91
CA THR A 431 20.35 9.95 4.94
C THR A 431 19.68 9.74 6.29
N ARG A 432 20.39 9.99 7.38
CA ARG A 432 19.84 9.94 8.73
C ARG A 432 19.11 8.63 9.05
N ALA A 433 19.68 7.50 8.66
CA ALA A 433 19.22 6.16 9.03
C ALA A 433 20.22 5.54 10.03
N LYS A 434 19.78 4.61 10.86
CA LYS A 434 20.67 3.84 11.73
C LYS A 434 21.53 2.86 10.92
N SER A 435 20.94 2.23 9.90
CA SER A 435 21.61 1.39 8.90
C SER A 435 21.01 1.70 7.53
N ALA A 436 21.86 1.88 6.50
CA ALA A 436 21.33 2.25 5.21
C ALA A 436 20.85 1.05 4.40
N ILE A 437 21.75 0.13 4.04
CA ILE A 437 21.40 -1.02 3.20
C ILE A 437 21.76 -2.30 3.93
N MET A 438 20.78 -3.17 4.15
CA MET A 438 20.96 -4.51 4.72
C MET A 438 20.55 -5.55 3.69
N LEU A 439 21.35 -6.59 3.50
CA LEU A 439 21.07 -7.64 2.52
C LEU A 439 21.61 -9.01 2.94
N GLY A 440 20.96 -10.07 2.48
CA GLY A 440 21.43 -11.43 2.63
C GLY A 440 21.29 -12.05 4.02
N HIS A 441 20.44 -11.52 4.88
CA HIS A 441 20.17 -12.06 6.23
C HIS A 441 18.94 -12.99 6.28
N GLY A 442 18.19 -13.12 5.20
CA GLY A 442 16.98 -13.93 5.16
C GLY A 442 17.25 -15.42 5.31
N THR A 443 16.35 -16.14 5.99
CA THR A 443 16.42 -17.59 6.20
C THR A 443 15.46 -18.39 5.32
N GLY A 444 14.47 -17.75 4.68
CA GLY A 444 13.46 -18.40 3.85
C GLY A 444 13.89 -18.70 2.40
N GLY A 445 15.14 -18.39 2.05
CA GLY A 445 15.71 -18.61 0.72
C GLY A 445 16.87 -17.67 0.43
N PRO A 446 17.60 -17.86 -0.67
CA PRO A 446 18.73 -17.03 -1.02
C PRO A 446 18.29 -15.62 -1.47
N THR A 447 19.18 -14.67 -1.27
CA THR A 447 19.14 -13.34 -1.87
C THR A 447 20.08 -13.35 -3.05
N GLU A 448 19.59 -13.65 -4.26
CA GLU A 448 20.43 -13.99 -5.41
C GLU A 448 20.54 -12.86 -6.43
N SER A 449 21.73 -12.71 -7.02
CA SER A 449 21.96 -11.83 -8.18
C SER A 449 21.55 -10.37 -7.94
N LEU A 450 21.87 -9.86 -6.76
CA LEU A 450 21.61 -8.46 -6.41
C LEU A 450 22.57 -7.51 -7.10
N ARG A 451 22.10 -6.31 -7.42
CA ARG A 451 22.92 -5.17 -7.83
C ARG A 451 22.68 -4.00 -6.88
N VAL A 452 23.75 -3.41 -6.35
CA VAL A 452 23.70 -2.24 -5.45
C VAL A 452 24.68 -1.20 -6.00
N GLU A 453 24.18 -0.23 -6.74
CA GLU A 453 25.01 0.65 -7.56
C GLU A 453 24.54 2.11 -7.46
N ASN A 454 25.47 3.08 -7.55
CA ASN A 454 25.19 4.52 -7.57
C ASN A 454 24.37 5.05 -6.39
N ASN A 455 24.37 4.39 -5.24
CA ASN A 455 23.62 4.91 -4.09
C ASN A 455 24.50 5.90 -3.30
N LEU A 456 23.91 7.03 -2.92
CA LEU A 456 24.47 7.98 -1.97
C LEU A 456 23.95 7.63 -0.57
N VAL A 457 24.87 7.33 0.35
CA VAL A 457 24.50 6.82 1.66
C VAL A 457 25.17 7.65 2.75
N ASP A 458 24.39 8.24 3.64
CA ASP A 458 24.83 8.90 4.87
C ASP A 458 24.21 8.20 6.09
N ALA A 459 24.87 7.15 6.56
CA ALA A 459 24.46 6.38 7.74
C ALA A 459 25.68 5.79 8.47
N PRO A 460 25.61 5.59 9.81
CA PRO A 460 26.68 4.98 10.59
C PRO A 460 27.08 3.58 10.10
N ILE A 461 26.11 2.74 9.77
CA ILE A 461 26.31 1.46 9.08
C ILE A 461 25.86 1.65 7.64
N ALA A 462 26.82 1.78 6.73
CA ALA A 462 26.52 2.04 5.32
C ALA A 462 25.91 0.82 4.63
N VAL A 463 26.52 -0.35 4.77
CA VAL A 463 26.01 -1.61 4.21
C VAL A 463 26.27 -2.74 5.21
N ASP A 464 25.27 -3.62 5.37
CA ASP A 464 25.34 -4.85 6.16
C ASP A 464 25.05 -6.05 5.24
N VAL A 465 26.08 -6.84 4.93
CA VAL A 465 25.97 -8.04 4.08
C VAL A 465 26.03 -9.28 4.95
N GLY A 466 24.92 -10.04 4.97
CA GLY A 466 24.89 -11.41 5.50
C GLY A 466 25.54 -12.43 4.57
N GLY A 467 25.67 -13.67 5.04
CA GLY A 467 26.33 -14.76 4.29
C GLY A 467 25.58 -15.31 3.06
N GLN A 468 24.36 -14.88 2.80
CA GLN A 468 23.44 -15.46 1.81
C GLN A 468 23.16 -14.50 0.65
N ALA A 469 24.20 -14.03 -0.03
CA ALA A 469 24.05 -13.13 -1.17
C ALA A 469 24.86 -13.58 -2.41
N PRO A 470 24.62 -14.78 -2.97
CA PRO A 470 25.34 -15.25 -4.15
C PRO A 470 25.06 -14.36 -5.36
N GLY A 471 26.11 -14.02 -6.10
CA GLY A 471 26.03 -13.17 -7.30
C GLY A 471 25.78 -11.69 -7.01
N LEU A 472 26.00 -11.22 -5.78
CA LEU A 472 26.01 -9.80 -5.44
C LEU A 472 27.02 -9.03 -6.32
N LYS A 473 26.56 -7.91 -6.88
CA LYS A 473 27.40 -6.92 -7.55
C LYS A 473 27.20 -5.57 -6.89
N MET A 474 28.30 -4.90 -6.59
CA MET A 474 28.29 -3.56 -6.00
C MET A 474 29.24 -2.65 -6.77
N GLY A 475 28.91 -1.37 -6.88
CA GLY A 475 29.80 -0.40 -7.52
C GLY A 475 29.26 1.02 -7.52
N SER A 476 30.20 1.96 -7.58
CA SER A 476 29.96 3.41 -7.63
C SER A 476 28.97 3.92 -6.58
N ASN A 477 28.95 3.31 -5.39
CA ASN A 477 28.24 3.89 -4.26
C ASN A 477 29.16 4.91 -3.55
N LEU A 478 28.58 5.96 -3.00
CA LEU A 478 29.28 6.97 -2.21
C LEU A 478 28.86 6.88 -0.74
N TYR A 479 29.86 6.73 0.12
CA TYR A 479 29.70 6.57 1.57
C TYR A 479 30.39 7.71 2.34
N PRO A 480 30.02 8.00 3.60
CA PRO A 480 30.77 8.95 4.42
C PRO A 480 32.23 8.52 4.59
N ALA A 481 33.12 9.49 4.68
CA ALA A 481 34.49 9.21 5.09
C ALA A 481 34.48 8.55 6.49
N GLY A 482 35.01 7.32 6.57
CA GLY A 482 35.01 6.55 7.83
C GLY A 482 33.72 5.78 8.12
N ALA A 483 32.83 5.62 7.15
CA ALA A 483 31.66 4.74 7.26
C ALA A 483 32.06 3.33 7.71
N GLN A 484 31.21 2.71 8.51
CA GLN A 484 31.35 1.32 8.91
C GLN A 484 30.48 0.41 8.04
N PHE A 485 30.97 -0.77 7.82
CA PHE A 485 30.30 -1.83 7.08
C PHE A 485 30.23 -3.08 7.93
N LYS A 486 29.26 -3.91 7.68
CA LYS A 486 29.23 -5.27 8.22
C LYS A 486 29.34 -6.29 7.10
N HIS A 487 30.15 -7.30 7.30
CA HIS A 487 30.24 -8.46 6.42
C HIS A 487 30.23 -9.72 7.28
N ASN A 488 29.23 -10.58 7.09
CA ASN A 488 29.04 -11.78 7.93
C ASN A 488 29.08 -11.48 9.45
N GLY A 489 28.40 -10.39 9.86
CA GLY A 489 28.31 -9.95 11.24
C GLY A 489 29.55 -9.25 11.81
N GLN A 490 30.64 -9.14 11.05
CA GLN A 490 31.88 -8.46 11.49
C GLN A 490 31.90 -7.02 10.97
N LEU A 491 32.25 -6.08 11.85
CA LEU A 491 32.49 -4.69 11.45
C LEU A 491 33.81 -4.58 10.70
N VAL A 492 33.77 -3.95 9.54
CA VAL A 492 34.95 -3.75 8.68
C VAL A 492 34.96 -2.33 8.10
N ALA A 493 36.16 -1.83 7.75
CA ALA A 493 36.33 -0.59 7.01
C ALA A 493 36.06 -0.81 5.50
N LEU A 494 35.90 0.30 4.74
CA LEU A 494 35.55 0.28 3.31
C LEU A 494 36.49 -0.64 2.48
N ASP A 495 37.81 -0.54 2.64
CA ASP A 495 38.73 -1.33 1.82
C ASP A 495 38.59 -2.84 2.07
N ALA A 496 38.40 -3.27 3.31
CA ALA A 496 38.15 -4.66 3.65
C ALA A 496 36.78 -5.12 3.13
N PHE A 497 35.78 -4.27 3.20
CA PHE A 497 34.44 -4.53 2.65
C PHE A 497 34.49 -4.71 1.13
N LYS A 498 35.17 -3.80 0.41
CA LYS A 498 35.38 -3.90 -1.04
C LYS A 498 36.07 -5.19 -1.45
N ALA A 499 37.12 -5.56 -0.72
CA ALA A 499 37.85 -6.83 -0.95
C ALA A 499 36.94 -8.06 -0.75
N ALA A 500 36.06 -8.03 0.25
CA ALA A 500 35.14 -9.13 0.55
C ALA A 500 33.97 -9.26 -0.43
N THR A 501 33.47 -8.15 -0.98
CA THR A 501 32.30 -8.10 -1.89
C THR A 501 32.67 -8.04 -3.37
N GLY A 502 33.96 -7.80 -3.71
CA GLY A 502 34.39 -7.55 -5.09
C GLY A 502 34.02 -6.16 -5.63
N ASP A 503 33.61 -5.24 -4.76
CA ASP A 503 33.30 -3.86 -5.13
C ASP A 503 34.58 -3.08 -5.42
N ALA A 504 34.82 -2.76 -6.69
CA ALA A 504 36.04 -2.06 -7.10
C ALA A 504 35.89 -0.52 -7.12
N THR A 505 34.69 0.00 -7.27
CA THR A 505 34.45 1.39 -7.71
C THR A 505 33.80 2.29 -6.65
N SER A 506 33.17 1.75 -5.61
CA SER A 506 32.60 2.57 -4.53
C SER A 506 33.68 3.32 -3.75
N THR A 507 33.34 4.52 -3.27
CA THR A 507 34.30 5.43 -2.60
C THR A 507 33.73 5.99 -1.30
N GLY A 508 34.64 6.46 -0.44
CA GLY A 508 34.31 7.30 0.71
C GLY A 508 34.54 8.77 0.38
N GLY A 509 33.65 9.65 0.81
CA GLY A 509 33.78 11.08 0.52
C GLY A 509 32.72 11.95 1.18
N ASP A 510 32.48 13.11 0.58
CA ASP A 510 31.43 14.03 0.99
C ASP A 510 30.06 13.55 0.47
N VAL A 511 29.20 13.13 1.39
CA VAL A 511 27.84 12.63 1.14
C VAL A 511 26.77 13.67 1.43
N ALA A 512 27.14 14.95 1.65
CA ALA A 512 26.17 15.98 1.92
C ALA A 512 25.19 16.16 0.76
N VAL A 513 23.96 16.39 1.10
CA VAL A 513 22.89 16.72 0.16
C VAL A 513 22.19 18.02 0.60
N SER A 514 21.61 18.74 -0.34
CA SER A 514 20.77 19.90 -0.03
C SER A 514 19.40 19.48 0.49
N ASP A 515 18.57 20.44 0.88
CA ASP A 515 17.18 20.21 1.30
C ASP A 515 16.32 19.56 0.21
N VAL A 516 16.72 19.65 -1.05
CA VAL A 516 16.08 18.99 -2.20
C VAL A 516 16.83 17.73 -2.64
N PHE A 517 17.70 17.20 -1.79
CA PHE A 517 18.52 16.01 -2.03
C PHE A 517 19.49 16.12 -3.22
N ALA A 518 19.79 17.33 -3.69
CA ALA A 518 20.83 17.53 -4.69
C ALA A 518 22.20 17.12 -4.10
N PRO A 519 22.96 16.23 -4.79
CA PRO A 519 24.18 15.69 -4.24
C PRO A 519 25.36 16.67 -4.25
N SER A 520 26.34 16.45 -3.37
CA SER A 520 27.61 17.19 -3.34
C SER A 520 28.41 16.95 -4.64
N PRO A 521 29.40 17.80 -4.96
CA PRO A 521 30.26 17.61 -6.11
C PRO A 521 31.03 16.26 -6.12
N ALA A 522 31.16 15.60 -4.97
CA ALA A 522 31.78 14.28 -4.89
C ALA A 522 30.95 13.18 -5.55
N ALA A 523 29.64 13.39 -5.72
CA ALA A 523 28.73 12.44 -6.34
C ALA A 523 28.38 12.77 -7.80
N GLN A 524 28.65 14.00 -8.24
CA GLN A 524 28.29 14.48 -9.58
C GLN A 524 29.16 13.83 -10.66
N ASP A 525 28.55 13.32 -11.73
CA ASP A 525 29.22 12.64 -12.86
C ASP A 525 30.12 11.48 -12.42
N LYS A 526 29.77 10.73 -11.37
CA LYS A 526 30.57 9.64 -10.80
C LYS A 526 29.91 8.27 -10.84
N GLY A 527 28.65 8.21 -11.23
CA GLY A 527 27.88 6.98 -11.30
C GLY A 527 28.28 6.10 -12.51
N LEU A 528 27.84 4.86 -12.45
CA LEU A 528 27.84 3.93 -13.58
C LEU A 528 26.59 4.16 -14.44
N ASP A 529 26.72 4.02 -15.75
CA ASP A 529 25.52 3.95 -16.60
C ASP A 529 24.76 2.64 -16.31
N VAL A 530 23.65 2.77 -15.62
CA VAL A 530 22.74 1.67 -15.26
C VAL A 530 21.50 1.63 -16.17
N GLY A 531 21.54 2.34 -17.30
CA GLY A 531 20.46 2.42 -18.29
C GLY A 531 19.35 3.40 -17.92
N GLN A 532 19.64 4.39 -17.06
CA GLN A 532 18.77 5.50 -16.76
C GLN A 532 19.18 6.73 -17.58
N PRO A 533 18.23 7.61 -17.94
CA PRO A 533 18.60 8.91 -18.48
C PRO A 533 19.47 9.70 -17.48
N PHE A 534 20.50 10.35 -17.98
CA PHE A 534 21.35 11.23 -17.19
C PHE A 534 21.81 12.44 -18.01
N CYS A 535 22.27 13.46 -17.32
CA CYS A 535 22.86 14.66 -17.88
C CYS A 535 24.34 14.72 -17.49
N GLY A 536 25.18 15.40 -18.28
CA GLY A 536 26.60 15.49 -17.96
C GLY A 536 27.44 14.36 -18.57
N ALA A 537 28.59 14.06 -17.96
CA ALA A 537 29.56 13.09 -18.46
C ALA A 537 29.28 11.64 -18.02
N ALA A 538 28.59 11.47 -16.90
CA ALA A 538 28.14 10.19 -16.35
C ALA A 538 26.94 10.47 -15.42
N PRO A 539 26.17 9.42 -15.00
CA PRO A 539 25.12 9.60 -14.01
C PRO A 539 25.67 10.18 -12.69
N ASP A 540 24.84 10.91 -11.97
CA ASP A 540 25.12 11.29 -10.60
C ASP A 540 24.93 10.10 -9.66
N ILE A 541 25.65 10.07 -8.55
CA ILE A 541 25.42 9.09 -7.46
C ILE A 541 24.33 9.65 -6.54
N GLY A 542 23.26 8.90 -6.37
CA GLY A 542 22.11 9.30 -5.56
C GLY A 542 20.82 9.47 -6.37
N ALA A 543 19.78 9.97 -5.68
CA ALA A 543 18.42 10.03 -6.22
C ALA A 543 18.15 11.23 -7.14
N VAL A 544 19.04 12.20 -7.16
CA VAL A 544 18.84 13.42 -7.94
C VAL A 544 19.94 13.55 -8.98
N GLU A 545 19.57 13.69 -10.22
CA GLU A 545 20.44 13.96 -11.36
C GLU A 545 20.47 15.46 -11.61
N LEU A 546 21.66 16.06 -11.63
CA LEU A 546 21.83 17.48 -11.83
C LEU A 546 22.08 17.82 -13.30
N GLY A 547 21.63 19.02 -13.69
CA GLY A 547 21.90 19.54 -15.04
C GLY A 547 20.86 19.11 -16.10
N CYS A 548 19.87 18.32 -15.74
CA CYS A 548 18.69 18.09 -16.54
C CYS A 548 17.62 19.14 -16.21
#